data_0bc1b1678d9ec02505fbb403e0cb2810
#
_entry.id   0bc1b1678d9ec02505fbb403e0cb2810
#
_cell.length_a   1.000
_cell.length_b   1.000
_cell.length_c   1.000
_cell.angle_alpha   90.00
_cell.angle_beta   90.00
_cell.angle_gamma   90.00
#
_symmetry.space_group_name_H-M   'P 1'
#
loop_
_entity.id
_entity.type
_entity.pdbx_description
1 polymer ?
#
loop_
_entity_poly.entity_id
_entity_poly.type
_entity_poly.pdbx_seq_one_letter_code
_entity_poly.pdbx_strand_id
1 'polypeptide(L)'
;MILDKFRLEGKVAVVTGGGTGLGKAICNAMARAGADIVVAARRAGPIEETAEEVRKVGQRAIAIPTDVTDSRQVDALIEKAIGEFNQIDILVNNAGIARGIEPSPWDTTPIRPGPIWEMSDEKWHSAIDINLTGAFYCCRAVAKHMIQRKSGKVINLASVGGIRAAKGWFTYCSAKGGVIMLTKTLAVTWARDNIQANCIAPGFLKIVDIAPSHEGRNPDVVPMGRFGEPSDIGPLAVYLASEASDYVTGECFILDGIGSAGYAPTGYAPVLPLEK
;
A
#
# COMPACT_ATOMS: atom_id res chain seq x y z
N MET A 1 26.07 -0.27 -13.55
CA MET A 1 25.21 0.39 -14.58
C MET A 1 24.02 1.06 -13.87
N ILE A 2 23.25 1.91 -14.57
CA ILE A 2 22.12 2.59 -13.90
C ILE A 2 21.07 1.59 -13.37
N LEU A 3 20.84 0.50 -14.09
CA LEU A 3 19.89 -0.54 -13.69
C LEU A 3 20.29 -1.31 -12.43
N ASP A 4 21.56 -1.34 -12.08
CA ASP A 4 22.01 -2.04 -10.86
C ASP A 4 21.46 -1.36 -9.60
N LYS A 5 21.16 -0.05 -9.67
CA LYS A 5 20.55 0.70 -8.57
C LYS A 5 19.12 0.27 -8.23
N PHE A 6 18.46 -0.48 -9.11
CA PHE A 6 17.11 -1.00 -8.88
C PHE A 6 17.10 -2.40 -8.26
N ARG A 7 18.28 -3.01 -8.08
CA ARG A 7 18.40 -4.34 -7.50
C ARG A 7 18.20 -4.30 -5.98
N LEU A 8 17.64 -5.39 -5.46
CA LEU A 8 17.34 -5.56 -4.05
C LEU A 8 18.06 -6.77 -3.45
N GLU A 9 19.12 -7.26 -4.10
CA GLU A 9 19.90 -8.40 -3.60
C GLU A 9 20.42 -8.14 -2.20
N GLY A 10 20.21 -9.09 -1.29
CA GLY A 10 20.60 -8.99 0.11
C GLY A 10 19.74 -8.04 0.95
N LYS A 11 18.67 -7.48 0.41
CA LYS A 11 17.69 -6.69 1.17
C LYS A 11 16.56 -7.56 1.70
N VAL A 12 16.02 -7.17 2.85
CA VAL A 12 14.87 -7.82 3.50
C VAL A 12 13.71 -6.86 3.56
N ALA A 13 12.58 -7.27 2.96
CA ALA A 13 11.36 -6.48 2.95
C ALA A 13 10.26 -7.13 3.81
N VAL A 14 9.69 -6.37 4.74
CA VAL A 14 8.47 -6.72 5.47
C VAL A 14 7.28 -6.08 4.75
N VAL A 15 6.32 -6.91 4.30
CA VAL A 15 5.12 -6.45 3.58
C VAL A 15 3.87 -6.83 4.34
N THR A 16 3.16 -5.84 4.89
CA THR A 16 1.87 -6.06 5.55
C THR A 16 0.73 -6.16 4.53
N GLY A 17 -0.26 -7.00 4.78
CA GLY A 17 -1.30 -7.30 3.81
C GLY A 17 -0.77 -8.03 2.56
N GLY A 18 0.36 -8.76 2.71
CA GLY A 18 1.10 -9.37 1.61
C GLY A 18 0.47 -10.63 0.99
N GLY A 19 -0.62 -11.15 1.56
CA GLY A 19 -1.22 -12.41 1.09
C GLY A 19 -2.12 -12.29 -0.13
N THR A 20 -2.58 -11.10 -0.51
CA THR A 20 -3.51 -10.90 -1.63
C THR A 20 -3.30 -9.54 -2.30
N GLY A 21 -3.90 -9.36 -3.46
CA GLY A 21 -4.02 -8.06 -4.15
C GLY A 21 -2.68 -7.35 -4.35
N LEU A 22 -2.63 -6.06 -4.00
CA LEU A 22 -1.44 -5.23 -4.20
C LEU A 22 -0.24 -5.69 -3.35
N GLY A 23 -0.49 -6.13 -2.11
CA GLY A 23 0.58 -6.61 -1.24
C GLY A 23 1.27 -7.84 -1.81
N LYS A 24 0.51 -8.81 -2.34
CA LYS A 24 1.05 -9.99 -3.02
C LYS A 24 1.86 -9.59 -4.26
N ALA A 25 1.34 -8.65 -5.07
CA ALA A 25 2.05 -8.15 -6.25
C ALA A 25 3.38 -7.46 -5.88
N ILE A 26 3.39 -6.68 -4.79
CA ILE A 26 4.60 -6.03 -4.27
C ILE A 26 5.62 -7.08 -3.80
N CYS A 27 5.19 -8.08 -3.00
CA CYS A 27 6.06 -9.19 -2.58
C CYS A 27 6.75 -9.85 -3.77
N ASN A 28 5.97 -10.24 -4.79
CA ASN A 28 6.48 -10.89 -5.98
C ASN A 28 7.42 -10.00 -6.81
N ALA A 29 7.13 -8.69 -6.92
CA ALA A 29 7.98 -7.76 -7.63
C ALA A 29 9.33 -7.55 -6.91
N MET A 30 9.31 -7.37 -5.58
CA MET A 30 10.53 -7.20 -4.78
C MET A 30 11.39 -8.47 -4.76
N ALA A 31 10.75 -9.65 -4.67
CA ALA A 31 11.46 -10.92 -4.75
C ALA A 31 12.16 -11.10 -6.10
N ARG A 32 11.51 -10.77 -7.22
CA ARG A 32 12.12 -10.80 -8.55
C ARG A 32 13.25 -9.78 -8.72
N ALA A 33 13.24 -8.70 -7.93
CA ALA A 33 14.33 -7.74 -7.85
C ALA A 33 15.47 -8.16 -6.91
N GLY A 34 15.33 -9.30 -6.19
CA GLY A 34 16.37 -9.90 -5.36
C GLY A 34 16.14 -9.83 -3.85
N ALA A 35 15.03 -9.29 -3.37
CA ALA A 35 14.77 -9.16 -1.94
C ALA A 35 14.25 -10.46 -1.30
N ASP A 36 14.68 -10.74 -0.08
CA ASP A 36 14.03 -11.68 0.82
C ASP A 36 12.77 -11.04 1.43
N ILE A 37 11.71 -11.83 1.63
CA ILE A 37 10.38 -11.28 1.97
C ILE A 37 9.81 -11.86 3.27
N VAL A 38 9.35 -10.99 4.15
CA VAL A 38 8.47 -11.33 5.27
C VAL A 38 7.05 -10.94 4.88
N VAL A 39 6.20 -11.94 4.66
CA VAL A 39 4.81 -11.76 4.26
C VAL A 39 3.93 -11.75 5.49
N ALA A 40 3.29 -10.63 5.81
CA ALA A 40 2.46 -10.49 7.00
C ALA A 40 1.01 -10.16 6.63
N ALA A 41 0.05 -10.92 7.16
CA ALA A 41 -1.38 -10.60 7.19
C ALA A 41 -2.09 -11.53 8.16
N ARG A 42 -3.38 -11.31 8.43
CA ARG A 42 -4.17 -12.10 9.40
C ARG A 42 -4.37 -13.56 8.99
N ARG A 43 -4.59 -13.82 7.70
CA ARG A 43 -4.92 -15.16 7.18
C ARG A 43 -3.65 -15.91 6.81
N ALA A 44 -3.39 -17.03 7.48
CA ALA A 44 -2.18 -17.84 7.30
C ALA A 44 -2.06 -18.43 5.88
N GLY A 45 -3.12 -19.01 5.32
CA GLY A 45 -3.08 -19.63 3.98
C GLY A 45 -2.58 -18.69 2.88
N PRO A 46 -3.23 -17.54 2.64
CA PRO A 46 -2.80 -16.62 1.58
C PRO A 46 -1.38 -16.06 1.75
N ILE A 47 -0.89 -15.85 2.98
CA ILE A 47 0.48 -15.38 3.17
C ILE A 47 1.51 -16.49 2.92
N GLU A 48 1.17 -17.74 3.24
CA GLU A 48 2.04 -18.87 2.94
C GLU A 48 2.12 -19.11 1.43
N GLU A 49 0.99 -19.06 0.72
CA GLU A 49 0.99 -19.14 -0.76
C GLU A 49 1.89 -18.07 -1.39
N THR A 50 1.84 -16.83 -0.90
CA THR A 50 2.72 -15.76 -1.37
C THR A 50 4.19 -16.06 -1.03
N ALA A 51 4.47 -16.54 0.17
CA ALA A 51 5.83 -16.91 0.57
C ALA A 51 6.39 -18.06 -0.29
N GLU A 52 5.54 -19.05 -0.65
CA GLU A 52 5.92 -20.12 -1.59
C GLU A 52 6.24 -19.56 -2.99
N GLU A 53 5.47 -18.60 -3.50
CA GLU A 53 5.76 -17.95 -4.78
C GLU A 53 7.10 -17.22 -4.76
N VAL A 54 7.42 -16.54 -3.66
CA VAL A 54 8.72 -15.88 -3.45
C VAL A 54 9.85 -16.90 -3.43
N ARG A 55 9.69 -18.02 -2.72
CA ARG A 55 10.69 -19.10 -2.68
C ARG A 55 10.94 -19.74 -4.05
N LYS A 56 9.92 -19.86 -4.90
CA LYS A 56 10.03 -20.38 -6.28
C LYS A 56 10.90 -19.50 -7.18
N VAL A 57 11.04 -18.21 -6.90
CA VAL A 57 11.93 -17.33 -7.67
C VAL A 57 13.34 -17.23 -7.07
N GLY A 58 13.63 -18.04 -6.03
CA GLY A 58 14.98 -18.20 -5.48
C GLY A 58 15.27 -17.33 -4.26
N GLN A 59 14.30 -16.58 -3.74
CA GLN A 59 14.48 -15.75 -2.55
C GLN A 59 13.98 -16.47 -1.28
N ARG A 60 14.52 -16.08 -0.11
CA ARG A 60 13.99 -16.54 1.16
C ARG A 60 12.68 -15.83 1.47
N ALA A 61 11.73 -16.57 2.06
CA ALA A 61 10.49 -15.97 2.54
C ALA A 61 9.94 -16.69 3.75
N ILE A 62 9.35 -15.91 4.68
CA ILE A 62 8.56 -16.41 5.80
C ILE A 62 7.19 -15.73 5.81
N ALA A 63 6.18 -16.47 6.24
CA ALA A 63 4.82 -16.01 6.44
C ALA A 63 4.54 -15.86 7.93
N ILE A 64 4.12 -14.67 8.37
CA ILE A 64 3.82 -14.40 9.77
C ILE A 64 2.40 -13.88 9.92
N PRO A 65 1.47 -14.68 10.48
CA PRO A 65 0.13 -14.20 10.78
C PRO A 65 0.18 -13.00 11.73
N THR A 66 -0.39 -11.87 11.29
CA THR A 66 -0.32 -10.60 12.03
C THR A 66 -1.56 -9.76 11.80
N ASP A 67 -2.20 -9.31 12.86
CA ASP A 67 -3.17 -8.22 12.83
C ASP A 67 -2.47 -6.90 13.13
N VAL A 68 -2.40 -6.01 12.14
CA VAL A 68 -1.72 -4.71 12.28
C VAL A 68 -2.43 -3.76 13.26
N THR A 69 -3.66 -4.05 13.66
CA THR A 69 -4.40 -3.28 14.67
C THR A 69 -4.00 -3.64 16.11
N ASP A 70 -3.30 -4.77 16.30
CA ASP A 70 -2.71 -5.16 17.59
C ASP A 70 -1.20 -4.85 17.59
N SER A 71 -0.83 -3.83 18.35
CA SER A 71 0.59 -3.39 18.41
C SER A 71 1.54 -4.47 18.91
N ARG A 72 1.10 -5.39 19.78
CA ARG A 72 1.93 -6.50 20.30
C ARG A 72 2.23 -7.53 19.21
N GLN A 73 1.25 -7.79 18.32
CA GLN A 73 1.48 -8.67 17.16
C GLN A 73 2.44 -8.01 16.16
N VAL A 74 2.34 -6.69 16.00
CA VAL A 74 3.28 -5.93 15.14
C VAL A 74 4.70 -5.96 15.73
N ASP A 75 4.86 -5.76 17.03
CA ASP A 75 6.18 -5.85 17.69
C ASP A 75 6.77 -7.26 17.50
N ALA A 76 5.97 -8.31 17.73
CA ALA A 76 6.39 -9.70 17.52
C ALA A 76 6.71 -10.02 16.03
N LEU A 77 6.02 -9.41 15.06
CA LEU A 77 6.35 -9.51 13.64
C LEU A 77 7.77 -9.00 13.36
N ILE A 78 8.08 -7.81 13.83
CA ILE A 78 9.39 -7.17 13.61
C ILE A 78 10.50 -7.95 14.32
N GLU A 79 10.29 -8.41 15.56
CA GLU A 79 11.23 -9.25 16.29
C GLU A 79 11.53 -10.56 15.56
N LYS A 80 10.52 -11.25 15.09
CA LYS A 80 10.67 -12.50 14.31
C LYS A 80 11.39 -12.26 12.99
N ALA A 81 11.07 -11.17 12.27
CA ALA A 81 11.71 -10.82 11.02
C ALA A 81 13.22 -10.55 11.24
N ILE A 82 13.58 -9.80 12.29
CA ILE A 82 14.98 -9.56 12.66
C ILE A 82 15.67 -10.85 13.09
N GLY A 83 14.99 -11.70 13.87
CA GLY A 83 15.55 -12.99 14.32
C GLY A 83 15.87 -13.94 13.17
N GLU A 84 15.05 -13.95 12.10
CA GLU A 84 15.24 -14.82 10.93
C GLU A 84 16.27 -14.29 9.93
N PHE A 85 16.27 -12.96 9.68
CA PHE A 85 17.04 -12.37 8.59
C PHE A 85 18.19 -11.49 9.09
N ASN A 86 18.30 -11.22 10.40
CA ASN A 86 19.24 -10.30 11.05
C ASN A 86 19.07 -8.83 10.66
N GLN A 87 18.15 -8.52 9.75
CA GLN A 87 17.94 -7.15 9.27
C GLN A 87 16.52 -6.97 8.71
N ILE A 88 16.09 -5.69 8.65
CA ILE A 88 14.95 -5.23 7.87
C ILE A 88 15.43 -3.96 7.15
N ASP A 89 15.42 -3.98 5.83
CA ASP A 89 15.82 -2.84 4.99
C ASP A 89 14.60 -2.06 4.48
N ILE A 90 13.49 -2.76 4.26
CA ILE A 90 12.31 -2.22 3.61
C ILE A 90 11.08 -2.59 4.45
N LEU A 91 10.25 -1.58 4.75
CA LEU A 91 8.91 -1.78 5.32
C LEU A 91 7.86 -1.30 4.33
N VAL A 92 6.94 -2.18 3.95
CA VAL A 92 5.77 -1.84 3.13
C VAL A 92 4.50 -1.94 3.96
N ASN A 93 3.92 -0.81 4.32
CA ASN A 93 2.63 -0.72 5.01
C ASN A 93 1.50 -0.74 3.97
N ASN A 94 1.09 -1.96 3.57
CA ASN A 94 0.04 -2.15 2.58
C ASN A 94 -1.28 -2.65 3.21
N ALA A 95 -1.25 -3.23 4.42
CA ALA A 95 -2.47 -3.66 5.08
C ALA A 95 -3.50 -2.52 5.16
N GLY A 96 -4.72 -2.80 4.72
CA GLY A 96 -5.79 -1.81 4.69
C GLY A 96 -7.06 -2.39 4.07
N ILE A 97 -8.17 -1.70 4.29
CA ILE A 97 -9.47 -2.03 3.72
C ILE A 97 -10.15 -0.77 3.19
N ALA A 98 -10.79 -0.89 2.02
CA ALA A 98 -11.65 0.14 1.46
C ALA A 98 -13.13 -0.25 1.52
N ARG A 99 -13.43 -1.57 1.52
CA ARG A 99 -14.79 -2.11 1.47
C ARG A 99 -15.30 -2.53 2.84
N GLY A 100 -16.64 -2.48 2.97
CA GLY A 100 -17.34 -2.89 4.19
C GLY A 100 -17.36 -1.83 5.29
N ILE A 101 -16.64 -0.72 5.11
CA ILE A 101 -16.66 0.42 6.02
C ILE A 101 -17.65 1.48 5.52
N GLU A 102 -17.61 1.76 4.22
CA GLU A 102 -18.47 2.74 3.56
C GLU A 102 -18.93 2.21 2.20
N PRO A 103 -20.14 2.59 1.75
CA PRO A 103 -20.59 2.27 0.39
C PRO A 103 -19.64 2.92 -0.63
N SER A 104 -19.21 2.14 -1.61
CA SER A 104 -18.41 2.69 -2.71
C SER A 104 -19.27 3.67 -3.51
N PRO A 105 -18.82 4.91 -3.78
CA PRO A 105 -19.54 5.81 -4.66
C PRO A 105 -19.66 5.26 -6.10
N TRP A 106 -18.97 4.16 -6.36
CA TRP A 106 -18.92 3.45 -7.63
C TRP A 106 -19.74 2.14 -7.60
N ASP A 107 -20.40 1.81 -6.49
CA ASP A 107 -21.31 0.67 -6.47
C ASP A 107 -22.54 1.04 -7.29
N THR A 108 -22.91 0.15 -8.22
CA THR A 108 -24.08 0.31 -9.08
C THR A 108 -25.39 0.21 -8.31
N THR A 109 -25.37 -0.29 -7.08
CA THR A 109 -26.48 -0.21 -6.15
C THR A 109 -26.52 1.18 -5.53
N PRO A 110 -27.67 1.83 -5.45
CA PRO A 110 -27.81 3.18 -4.89
C PRO A 110 -27.71 3.17 -3.35
N ILE A 111 -26.63 2.60 -2.81
CA ILE A 111 -26.33 2.74 -1.38
C ILE A 111 -25.90 4.19 -1.19
N ARG A 112 -26.82 5.03 -0.76
CA ARG A 112 -26.48 6.39 -0.36
C ARG A 112 -25.63 6.32 0.89
N PRO A 113 -24.44 6.98 0.93
CA PRO A 113 -23.74 7.16 2.18
C PRO A 113 -24.71 7.77 3.19
N GLY A 114 -24.78 7.19 4.37
CA GLY A 114 -25.55 7.78 5.45
C GLY A 114 -25.03 9.17 5.80
N PRO A 115 -25.84 10.01 6.40
CA PRO A 115 -25.38 11.29 6.90
C PRO A 115 -24.30 11.08 7.98
N ILE A 116 -23.39 12.03 8.10
CA ILE A 116 -22.23 11.90 8.99
C ILE A 116 -22.63 11.65 10.47
N TRP A 117 -23.78 12.16 10.89
CA TRP A 117 -24.29 11.97 12.26
C TRP A 117 -24.82 10.54 12.56
N GLU A 118 -24.91 9.69 11.56
CA GLU A 118 -25.22 8.24 11.70
C GLU A 118 -23.95 7.37 11.66
N MET A 119 -22.77 7.98 11.49
CA MET A 119 -21.51 7.24 11.52
C MET A 119 -21.24 6.79 12.96
N SER A 120 -21.14 5.47 13.17
CA SER A 120 -20.80 4.97 14.51
C SER A 120 -19.30 5.08 14.79
N ASP A 121 -18.96 5.18 16.08
CA ASP A 121 -17.58 5.24 16.54
C ASP A 121 -16.82 3.95 16.15
N GLU A 122 -17.48 2.79 16.18
CA GLU A 122 -16.88 1.50 15.79
C GLU A 122 -16.47 1.48 14.31
N LYS A 123 -17.32 2.03 13.44
CA LYS A 123 -16.98 2.15 12.00
C LYS A 123 -15.80 3.09 11.81
N TRP A 124 -15.83 4.22 12.49
CA TRP A 124 -14.73 5.16 12.45
C TRP A 124 -13.42 4.52 12.91
N HIS A 125 -13.40 3.94 14.11
CA HIS A 125 -12.22 3.33 14.68
C HIS A 125 -11.71 2.16 13.83
N SER A 126 -12.59 1.26 13.37
CA SER A 126 -12.14 0.12 12.56
C SER A 126 -11.44 0.53 11.27
N ALA A 127 -11.87 1.63 10.65
CA ALA A 127 -11.24 2.16 9.45
C ALA A 127 -9.90 2.84 9.73
N ILE A 128 -9.86 3.69 10.76
CA ILE A 128 -8.65 4.38 11.18
C ILE A 128 -7.60 3.38 11.65
N ASP A 129 -8.00 2.40 12.45
CA ASP A 129 -7.08 1.45 13.06
C ASP A 129 -6.36 0.60 12.02
N ILE A 130 -7.07 0.06 11.04
CA ILE A 130 -6.41 -0.77 10.03
C ILE A 130 -5.64 0.05 8.99
N ASN A 131 -6.16 1.22 8.57
CA ASN A 131 -5.58 1.98 7.46
C ASN A 131 -4.50 2.97 7.88
N LEU A 132 -4.53 3.48 9.12
CA LEU A 132 -3.60 4.50 9.62
C LEU A 132 -2.84 4.03 10.85
N THR A 133 -3.55 3.63 11.92
CA THR A 133 -2.92 3.21 13.18
C THR A 133 -2.00 2.01 12.99
N GLY A 134 -2.39 1.03 12.15
CA GLY A 134 -1.55 -0.13 11.82
C GLY A 134 -0.25 0.26 11.13
N ALA A 135 -0.28 1.20 10.18
CA ALA A 135 0.93 1.73 9.55
C ALA A 135 1.84 2.44 10.56
N PHE A 136 1.25 3.22 11.47
CA PHE A 136 2.00 3.85 12.56
C PHE A 136 2.66 2.81 13.47
N TYR A 137 1.96 1.75 13.87
CA TYR A 137 2.53 0.68 14.71
C TYR A 137 3.72 0.00 14.04
N CYS A 138 3.61 -0.34 12.74
CA CYS A 138 4.70 -0.94 11.99
C CYS A 138 5.92 -0.01 11.88
N CYS A 139 5.69 1.27 11.57
CA CYS A 139 6.77 2.27 11.54
C CYS A 139 7.43 2.42 12.91
N ARG A 140 6.67 2.48 13.98
CA ARG A 140 7.19 2.57 15.36
C ARG A 140 8.03 1.34 15.72
N ALA A 141 7.56 0.15 15.41
CA ALA A 141 8.25 -1.09 15.76
C ALA A 141 9.61 -1.23 15.04
N VAL A 142 9.70 -0.84 13.75
CA VAL A 142 10.94 -0.94 12.98
C VAL A 142 11.90 0.24 13.21
N ALA A 143 11.43 1.35 13.76
CA ALA A 143 12.15 2.62 13.85
C ALA A 143 13.54 2.48 14.50
N LYS A 144 13.61 1.89 15.69
CA LYS A 144 14.86 1.73 16.42
C LYS A 144 15.91 0.95 15.62
N HIS A 145 15.48 -0.12 14.94
CA HIS A 145 16.34 -0.95 14.12
C HIS A 145 16.91 -0.19 12.92
N MET A 146 16.06 0.51 12.16
CA MET A 146 16.49 1.29 11.01
C MET A 146 17.37 2.49 11.39
N ILE A 147 17.03 3.21 12.48
CA ILE A 147 17.79 4.36 12.97
C ILE A 147 19.20 3.94 13.42
N GLN A 148 19.32 2.83 14.14
CA GLN A 148 20.63 2.31 14.59
C GLN A 148 21.51 1.89 13.41
N ARG A 149 20.91 1.36 12.34
CA ARG A 149 21.63 0.96 11.12
C ARG A 149 21.90 2.12 10.16
N LYS A 150 21.30 3.29 10.39
CA LYS A 150 21.37 4.44 9.45
C LYS A 150 20.97 4.07 8.03
N SER A 151 19.95 3.23 7.90
CA SER A 151 19.47 2.70 6.61
C SER A 151 18.05 2.17 6.75
N GLY A 152 17.19 2.55 5.81
CA GLY A 152 15.84 2.02 5.73
C GLY A 152 14.99 2.68 4.63
N LYS A 153 14.05 1.92 4.09
CA LYS A 153 13.04 2.39 3.15
C LYS A 153 11.64 2.07 3.70
N VAL A 154 10.80 3.08 3.85
CA VAL A 154 9.39 2.91 4.25
C VAL A 154 8.50 3.29 3.09
N ILE A 155 7.62 2.39 2.69
CA ILE A 155 6.64 2.57 1.61
C ILE A 155 5.25 2.39 2.20
N ASN A 156 4.49 3.48 2.29
CA ASN A 156 3.13 3.46 2.80
C ASN A 156 2.11 3.40 1.65
N LEU A 157 1.13 2.50 1.70
CA LEU A 157 0.04 2.48 0.75
C LEU A 157 -1.06 3.45 1.17
N ALA A 158 -1.04 4.63 0.54
CA ALA A 158 -2.10 5.62 0.63
C ALA A 158 -3.27 5.26 -0.33
N SER A 159 -3.86 6.23 -0.95
CA SER A 159 -4.89 6.12 -1.99
C SER A 159 -5.10 7.48 -2.63
N VAL A 160 -5.60 7.53 -3.85
CA VAL A 160 -6.16 8.77 -4.41
C VAL A 160 -7.28 9.35 -3.53
N GLY A 161 -7.97 8.50 -2.74
CA GLY A 161 -8.93 8.94 -1.70
C GLY A 161 -8.31 9.72 -0.55
N GLY A 162 -6.99 9.66 -0.36
CA GLY A 162 -6.26 10.53 0.58
C GLY A 162 -5.86 11.88 0.00
N ILE A 163 -5.96 12.04 -1.33
CA ILE A 163 -5.62 13.27 -2.07
C ILE A 163 -6.89 14.00 -2.48
N ARG A 164 -7.89 13.26 -2.93
CA ARG A 164 -9.22 13.75 -3.34
C ARG A 164 -10.29 13.19 -2.44
N ALA A 165 -11.18 14.04 -1.97
CA ALA A 165 -12.34 13.56 -1.23
C ALA A 165 -13.32 12.81 -2.15
N ALA A 166 -13.94 11.76 -1.63
CA ALA A 166 -15.09 11.11 -2.22
C ALA A 166 -16.31 11.30 -1.32
N LYS A 167 -17.47 11.57 -1.92
CA LYS A 167 -18.71 11.81 -1.19
C LYS A 167 -19.04 10.62 -0.28
N GLY A 168 -19.14 10.86 1.02
CA GLY A 168 -19.51 9.86 2.01
C GLY A 168 -18.38 8.92 2.46
N TRP A 169 -17.16 9.11 1.99
CA TRP A 169 -15.99 8.30 2.40
C TRP A 169 -15.23 8.97 3.55
N PHE A 170 -15.96 9.25 4.63
CA PHE A 170 -15.42 10.00 5.77
C PHE A 170 -14.21 9.31 6.40
N THR A 171 -14.30 8.01 6.66
CA THR A 171 -13.29 7.27 7.40
C THR A 171 -12.07 6.95 6.52
N TYR A 172 -12.33 6.42 5.32
CA TYR A 172 -11.27 6.00 4.42
C TYR A 172 -10.42 7.16 3.91
N CYS A 173 -11.07 8.24 3.44
CA CYS A 173 -10.34 9.42 2.96
C CYS A 173 -9.54 10.07 4.09
N SER A 174 -10.10 10.16 5.30
CA SER A 174 -9.39 10.67 6.48
C SER A 174 -8.18 9.81 6.83
N ALA A 175 -8.35 8.47 6.86
CA ALA A 175 -7.25 7.56 7.15
C ALA A 175 -6.13 7.67 6.10
N LYS A 176 -6.48 7.66 4.81
CA LYS A 176 -5.49 7.70 3.72
C LYS A 176 -4.84 9.08 3.58
N GLY A 177 -5.54 10.17 3.90
CA GLY A 177 -4.95 11.50 4.07
C GLY A 177 -3.98 11.53 5.25
N GLY A 178 -4.32 10.89 6.37
CA GLY A 178 -3.45 10.69 7.52
C GLY A 178 -2.18 9.91 7.18
N VAL A 179 -2.26 8.86 6.35
CA VAL A 179 -1.09 8.10 5.87
C VAL A 179 -0.13 8.98 5.07
N ILE A 180 -0.66 9.86 4.20
CA ILE A 180 0.18 10.80 3.44
C ILE A 180 0.94 11.74 4.39
N MET A 181 0.25 12.29 5.39
CA MET A 181 0.88 13.20 6.35
C MET A 181 1.86 12.46 7.29
N LEU A 182 1.51 11.25 7.74
CA LEU A 182 2.43 10.39 8.50
C LEU A 182 3.71 10.15 7.71
N THR A 183 3.61 9.83 6.42
CA THR A 183 4.77 9.62 5.54
C THR A 183 5.69 10.83 5.50
N LYS A 184 5.14 12.03 5.33
CA LYS A 184 5.90 13.28 5.30
C LYS A 184 6.58 13.55 6.65
N THR A 185 5.89 13.30 7.75
CA THR A 185 6.44 13.46 9.12
C THR A 185 7.59 12.49 9.37
N LEU A 186 7.46 11.23 8.94
CA LEU A 186 8.53 10.24 9.04
C LEU A 186 9.75 10.67 8.21
N ALA A 187 9.51 11.11 6.97
CA ALA A 187 10.57 11.56 6.06
C ALA A 187 11.40 12.70 6.65
N VAL A 188 10.73 13.75 7.16
CA VAL A 188 11.41 14.89 7.80
C VAL A 188 12.17 14.45 9.05
N THR A 189 11.58 13.55 9.86
CA THR A 189 12.16 13.10 11.13
C THR A 189 13.39 12.23 10.92
N TRP A 190 13.36 11.32 9.93
CA TRP A 190 14.39 10.29 9.74
C TRP A 190 15.40 10.59 8.62
N ALA A 191 15.28 11.74 7.95
CA ALA A 191 16.17 12.10 6.83
C ALA A 191 17.66 12.04 7.19
N ARG A 192 18.05 12.52 8.38
CA ARG A 192 19.43 12.50 8.85
C ARG A 192 19.92 11.10 9.28
N ASP A 193 19.00 10.16 9.40
CA ASP A 193 19.29 8.76 9.68
C ASP A 193 19.37 7.92 8.39
N ASN A 194 19.39 8.58 7.22
CA ASN A 194 19.44 7.95 5.91
C ASN A 194 18.27 6.96 5.70
N ILE A 195 17.08 7.31 6.20
CA ILE A 195 15.84 6.54 6.02
C ILE A 195 14.90 7.37 5.14
N GLN A 196 14.46 6.77 4.04
CA GLN A 196 13.50 7.38 3.14
C GLN A 196 12.09 6.82 3.42
N ALA A 197 11.13 7.69 3.58
CA ALA A 197 9.71 7.35 3.73
C ALA A 197 8.90 8.00 2.61
N ASN A 198 8.26 7.17 1.78
CA ASN A 198 7.42 7.62 0.68
C ASN A 198 6.08 6.89 0.70
N CYS A 199 5.09 7.38 -0.01
CA CYS A 199 3.85 6.65 -0.18
C CYS A 199 3.44 6.51 -1.66
N ILE A 200 2.71 5.44 -1.93
CA ILE A 200 2.03 5.21 -3.21
C ILE A 200 0.55 5.45 -2.98
N ALA A 201 -0.08 6.23 -3.85
CA ALA A 201 -1.51 6.49 -3.86
C ALA A 201 -2.17 5.83 -5.09
N PRO A 202 -2.60 4.56 -4.99
CA PRO A 202 -3.27 3.89 -6.07
C PRO A 202 -4.64 4.50 -6.35
N GLY A 203 -5.03 4.50 -7.65
CA GLY A 203 -6.39 4.72 -8.10
C GLY A 203 -7.15 3.41 -8.27
N PHE A 204 -7.81 3.27 -9.43
CA PHE A 204 -8.58 2.06 -9.76
C PHE A 204 -7.67 0.94 -10.28
N LEU A 205 -7.39 -0.04 -9.42
CA LEU A 205 -6.69 -1.27 -9.79
C LEU A 205 -7.62 -2.47 -9.61
N LYS A 206 -7.52 -3.46 -10.51
CA LYS A 206 -8.29 -4.71 -10.44
C LYS A 206 -7.75 -5.59 -9.32
N ILE A 207 -8.41 -5.59 -8.18
CA ILE A 207 -8.04 -6.44 -7.03
C ILE A 207 -9.07 -7.56 -6.97
N VAL A 208 -8.80 -8.67 -7.66
CA VAL A 208 -9.73 -9.79 -7.86
C VAL A 208 -10.18 -10.43 -6.55
N ASP A 209 -9.27 -10.55 -5.58
CA ASP A 209 -9.52 -11.28 -4.32
C ASP A 209 -10.39 -10.51 -3.32
N ILE A 210 -10.71 -9.25 -3.58
CA ILE A 210 -11.43 -8.39 -2.63
C ILE A 210 -12.89 -8.18 -3.04
N ALA A 211 -13.28 -8.54 -4.22
CA ALA A 211 -14.59 -8.66 -4.87
C ALA A 211 -14.53 -8.19 -6.34
N PRO A 212 -15.52 -8.54 -7.16
CA PRO A 212 -15.62 -8.08 -8.55
C PRO A 212 -15.85 -6.56 -8.60
N SER A 213 -14.84 -5.79 -8.15
CA SER A 213 -14.95 -4.35 -7.93
C SER A 213 -15.12 -3.56 -9.22
N HIS A 214 -14.86 -4.22 -10.35
CA HIS A 214 -14.85 -3.58 -11.65
C HIS A 214 -15.71 -4.28 -12.69
N GLU A 215 -16.39 -5.40 -12.34
CA GLU A 215 -17.38 -6.02 -13.24
C GLU A 215 -18.50 -5.04 -13.54
N GLY A 216 -18.76 -4.83 -14.84
CA GLY A 216 -19.77 -3.89 -15.31
C GLY A 216 -19.41 -2.40 -15.25
N ARG A 217 -18.19 -2.05 -14.82
CA ARG A 217 -17.74 -0.65 -14.86
C ARG A 217 -17.07 -0.31 -16.18
N ASN A 218 -17.40 0.88 -16.70
CA ASN A 218 -16.73 1.39 -17.89
C ASN A 218 -15.28 1.80 -17.54
N PRO A 219 -14.24 1.21 -18.17
CA PRO A 219 -12.86 1.62 -17.98
C PRO A 219 -12.57 3.06 -18.41
N ASP A 220 -13.44 3.68 -19.25
CA ASP A 220 -13.31 5.06 -19.70
C ASP A 220 -13.40 6.09 -18.56
N VAL A 221 -13.78 5.66 -17.34
CA VAL A 221 -13.65 6.51 -16.14
C VAL A 221 -12.18 6.78 -15.78
N VAL A 222 -11.24 6.01 -16.31
CA VAL A 222 -9.81 6.24 -16.23
C VAL A 222 -9.33 6.76 -17.58
N PRO A 223 -8.70 7.94 -17.67
CA PRO A 223 -8.27 8.51 -18.96
C PRO A 223 -7.32 7.62 -19.78
N MET A 224 -6.57 6.72 -19.14
CA MET A 224 -5.78 5.71 -19.85
C MET A 224 -6.64 4.60 -20.50
N GLY A 225 -7.97 4.62 -20.39
CA GLY A 225 -8.87 3.66 -21.00
C GLY A 225 -8.82 2.26 -20.39
N ARG A 226 -8.15 2.08 -19.26
CA ARG A 226 -8.08 0.80 -18.54
C ARG A 226 -7.99 1.00 -17.03
N PHE A 227 -8.45 0.05 -16.29
CA PHE A 227 -8.07 -0.09 -14.88
C PHE A 227 -6.63 -0.60 -14.77
N GLY A 228 -5.92 -0.19 -13.73
CA GLY A 228 -4.61 -0.74 -13.43
C GLY A 228 -4.72 -2.21 -12.98
N GLU A 229 -3.68 -2.97 -13.26
CA GLU A 229 -3.49 -4.33 -12.75
C GLU A 229 -2.66 -4.30 -11.47
N PRO A 230 -2.76 -5.29 -10.56
CA PRO A 230 -1.89 -5.36 -9.38
C PRO A 230 -0.40 -5.33 -9.73
N SER A 231 -0.01 -5.82 -10.90
CA SER A 231 1.37 -5.79 -11.39
C SER A 231 1.88 -4.38 -11.72
N ASP A 232 0.99 -3.42 -12.00
CA ASP A 232 1.40 -2.04 -12.32
C ASP A 232 2.07 -1.34 -11.11
N ILE A 233 1.81 -1.80 -9.86
CA ILE A 233 2.42 -1.21 -8.67
C ILE A 233 3.86 -1.69 -8.43
N GLY A 234 4.20 -2.90 -8.91
CA GLY A 234 5.48 -3.55 -8.65
C GLY A 234 6.70 -2.69 -8.99
N PRO A 235 6.82 -2.17 -10.24
CA PRO A 235 7.96 -1.35 -10.64
C PRO A 235 8.18 -0.13 -9.76
N LEU A 236 7.11 0.58 -9.38
CA LEU A 236 7.21 1.73 -8.49
C LEU A 236 7.63 1.33 -7.07
N ALA A 237 7.10 0.21 -6.56
CA ALA A 237 7.50 -0.31 -5.25
C ALA A 237 8.98 -0.71 -5.22
N VAL A 238 9.50 -1.36 -6.28
CA VAL A 238 10.93 -1.69 -6.43
C VAL A 238 11.76 -0.42 -6.51
N TYR A 239 11.37 0.59 -7.29
CA TYR A 239 12.06 1.88 -7.33
C TYR A 239 12.19 2.50 -5.95
N LEU A 240 11.10 2.60 -5.20
CA LEU A 240 11.08 3.21 -3.87
C LEU A 240 11.83 2.39 -2.80
N ALA A 241 11.98 1.09 -3.01
CA ALA A 241 12.74 0.18 -2.14
C ALA A 241 14.25 0.19 -2.41
N SER A 242 14.67 0.68 -3.57
CA SER A 242 16.03 0.55 -4.09
C SER A 242 16.88 1.80 -3.90
N GLU A 243 18.18 1.69 -4.18
CA GLU A 243 19.13 2.82 -4.18
C GLU A 243 18.79 3.89 -5.23
N ALA A 244 18.01 3.55 -6.26
CA ALA A 244 17.57 4.50 -7.27
C ALA A 244 16.72 5.65 -6.69
N SER A 245 16.16 5.47 -5.50
CA SER A 245 15.33 6.46 -4.78
C SER A 245 16.00 7.07 -3.55
N ASP A 246 17.33 6.98 -3.39
CA ASP A 246 18.01 7.45 -2.16
C ASP A 246 17.83 8.95 -1.88
N TYR A 247 17.58 9.75 -2.90
CA TYR A 247 17.32 11.20 -2.75
C TYR A 247 15.82 11.56 -2.84
N VAL A 248 14.93 10.54 -2.71
CA VAL A 248 13.48 10.72 -2.80
C VAL A 248 12.87 10.34 -1.45
N THR A 249 12.33 11.32 -0.73
CA THR A 249 11.67 11.10 0.56
C THR A 249 10.56 12.13 0.80
N GLY A 250 9.49 11.71 1.47
CA GLY A 250 8.33 12.55 1.77
C GLY A 250 7.31 12.64 0.63
N GLU A 251 7.52 11.93 -0.46
CA GLU A 251 6.70 12.05 -1.66
C GLU A 251 5.50 11.10 -1.66
N CYS A 252 4.44 11.55 -2.32
CA CYS A 252 3.24 10.76 -2.58
C CYS A 252 3.12 10.51 -4.09
N PHE A 253 3.44 9.29 -4.50
CA PHE A 253 3.40 8.89 -5.90
C PHE A 253 2.00 8.41 -6.29
N ILE A 254 1.36 9.12 -7.19
CA ILE A 254 0.03 8.75 -7.69
C ILE A 254 0.19 7.69 -8.78
N LEU A 255 -0.56 6.58 -8.64
CA LEU A 255 -0.60 5.47 -9.60
C LEU A 255 -2.06 5.19 -9.98
N ASP A 256 -2.61 5.96 -10.91
CA ASP A 256 -4.06 5.96 -11.15
C ASP A 256 -4.50 6.14 -12.62
N GLY A 257 -3.58 6.08 -13.56
CA GLY A 257 -3.90 6.34 -14.97
C GLY A 257 -4.45 7.76 -15.20
N ILE A 258 -4.00 8.72 -14.36
CA ILE A 258 -4.39 10.14 -14.33
C ILE A 258 -5.85 10.39 -13.90
N GLY A 259 -6.51 9.40 -13.31
CA GLY A 259 -7.90 9.52 -12.85
C GLY A 259 -8.13 10.58 -11.77
N SER A 260 -7.07 11.03 -11.04
CA SER A 260 -7.18 12.04 -9.98
C SER A 260 -6.81 13.47 -10.42
N ALA A 261 -6.18 13.66 -11.57
CA ALA A 261 -5.64 14.96 -11.99
C ALA A 261 -6.70 15.89 -12.60
N GLY A 262 -7.84 16.05 -11.95
CA GLY A 262 -8.88 16.99 -12.38
C GLY A 262 -9.92 16.42 -13.35
N TYR A 263 -9.74 15.19 -13.83
CA TYR A 263 -10.77 14.47 -14.56
C TYR A 263 -11.86 14.06 -13.56
N ALA A 264 -13.06 14.55 -13.74
CA ALA A 264 -14.22 14.09 -13.00
C ALA A 264 -14.77 12.84 -13.73
N PRO A 265 -14.70 11.65 -13.13
CA PRO A 265 -15.42 10.48 -13.64
C PRO A 265 -16.89 10.63 -13.25
N THR A 266 -17.46 11.60 -13.81
CA THR A 266 -18.84 11.83 -13.56
C THR A 266 -19.45 11.45 -14.83
N GLY A 267 -20.34 10.79 -15.03
CA GLY A 267 -21.11 10.88 -16.26
C GLY A 267 -21.16 12.33 -16.84
N TYR A 268 -20.13 13.11 -16.65
CA TYR A 268 -19.89 14.48 -17.01
C TYR A 268 -19.05 14.52 -18.25
N ALA A 269 -19.61 14.79 -19.28
CA ALA A 269 -19.14 14.86 -20.64
C ALA A 269 -18.55 13.53 -21.15
N PRO A 270 -19.17 12.93 -22.16
CA PRO A 270 -18.48 11.93 -22.95
C PRO A 270 -17.14 12.55 -23.40
N VAL A 271 -16.04 11.84 -23.22
CA VAL A 271 -14.87 12.09 -24.03
C VAL A 271 -15.38 11.97 -25.47
N LEU A 272 -15.55 13.09 -26.11
CA LEU A 272 -15.91 13.09 -27.53
C LEU A 272 -14.82 12.26 -28.22
N PRO A 273 -15.16 11.22 -28.99
CA PRO A 273 -14.17 10.49 -29.75
C PRO A 273 -13.42 11.53 -30.56
N LEU A 274 -12.09 11.54 -30.46
CA LEU A 274 -11.28 12.33 -31.36
C LEU A 274 -11.66 11.85 -32.77
N GLU A 275 -12.30 12.71 -33.53
CA GLU A 275 -12.56 12.44 -34.94
C GLU A 275 -11.23 12.09 -35.59
N LYS A 276 -11.19 10.93 -36.26
CA LYS A 276 -10.01 10.44 -36.95
C LYS A 276 -9.71 11.28 -38.18
#